data_2e1e1e9d83b27010fa90775458985334
#
_entry.id   2e1e1e9d83b27010fa90775458985334
#
_cell.length_a   1.000
_cell.length_b   1.000
_cell.length_c   1.000
_cell.angle_alpha   90.00
_cell.angle_beta   90.00
_cell.angle_gamma   90.00
#
_symmetry.space_group_name_H-M   'P 1'
#
loop_
_entity.id
_entity.type
_entity.pdbx_description
1 polymer ?
#
loop_
_entity_poly.entity_id
_entity_poly.type
_entity_poly.pdbx_seq_one_letter_code
_entity_poly.pdbx_strand_id
1 'polypeptide(L)'
;MPGPASSSTPASPAAQSPRSRRLTIRARLTLTYAGLVTGSGAVLIALVYLYMSRFQVAIPEETASIDGDDGDIYLQITLMSEFLNRMLAISLGVLALLALLSGAVGWVVAGRMLAPLSTMNEAARQAASGDLSRRLALTGPRDEIRDLANTYDHMLDSLESSLATYRRFAANASHELRTPLATARTMIDVTLADPNASAEQLRSLAERLRETNQANVETVDALLDLAEAQSGDIYREEVDLADVVATVLAQLAPEATERRVTLPEAPGDVAVLEGDPVLLRQAVSNLLRNAVRHNVPDGGVEIELAYAGDRVRLRLSNDGSPIPEERLESLREPFVRGAGRGRTRGDGHGLGLAIVSAVAAAHGGALELSANSSGGLTAVLDLPVRAGTDDAPEPHEDAPGV
;
A
#
# COMPACT_ATOMS: atom_id res chain seq x y z
N MET A 1 -3.51 62.12 -22.67
CA MET A 1 -4.24 61.27 -23.64
C MET A 1 -4.32 59.88 -23.10
N PRO A 2 -5.50 59.35 -22.74
CA PRO A 2 -5.68 57.98 -22.30
C PRO A 2 -5.93 57.06 -23.52
N GLY A 3 -5.21 55.91 -23.54
CA GLY A 3 -5.40 54.87 -24.57
C GLY A 3 -6.62 54.02 -24.32
N PRO A 4 -7.15 53.33 -25.36
CA PRO A 4 -8.46 52.72 -25.33
C PRO A 4 -8.50 51.39 -24.53
N ALA A 5 -9.60 51.26 -23.79
CA ALA A 5 -9.96 50.04 -23.03
C ALA A 5 -10.26 48.89 -23.99
N SER A 6 -9.60 47.74 -23.78
CA SER A 6 -9.91 46.50 -24.45
C SER A 6 -11.15 45.87 -23.83
N SER A 7 -12.24 45.82 -24.60
CA SER A 7 -13.47 45.13 -24.27
C SER A 7 -13.28 43.61 -24.29
N SER A 8 -13.29 42.98 -23.13
CA SER A 8 -13.36 41.52 -23.00
C SER A 8 -14.79 41.03 -23.25
N THR A 9 -14.99 40.34 -24.37
CA THR A 9 -16.22 39.64 -24.72
C THR A 9 -16.40 38.46 -23.72
N PRO A 10 -17.59 38.28 -23.09
CA PRO A 10 -17.81 37.12 -22.23
C PRO A 10 -17.90 35.83 -23.05
N ALA A 11 -17.10 34.84 -22.67
CA ALA A 11 -17.12 33.53 -23.28
C ALA A 11 -18.51 32.87 -23.07
N SER A 12 -19.10 32.46 -24.21
CA SER A 12 -20.36 31.71 -24.27
C SER A 12 -20.28 30.41 -23.46
N PRO A 13 -21.26 30.04 -22.65
CA PRO A 13 -21.22 28.77 -21.91
C PRO A 13 -21.26 27.61 -22.90
N ALA A 14 -20.22 26.77 -22.87
CA ALA A 14 -20.12 25.55 -23.66
C ALA A 14 -21.35 24.68 -23.42
N ALA A 15 -22.08 24.35 -24.49
CA ALA A 15 -23.22 23.47 -24.50
C ALA A 15 -22.83 22.12 -23.91
N GLN A 16 -23.39 21.78 -22.73
CA GLN A 16 -23.25 20.46 -22.12
C GLN A 16 -23.94 19.47 -23.05
N SER A 17 -23.16 18.61 -23.69
CA SER A 17 -23.65 17.45 -24.46
C SER A 17 -24.61 16.63 -23.60
N PRO A 18 -25.73 16.13 -24.15
CA PRO A 18 -26.71 15.34 -23.39
C PRO A 18 -26.00 14.06 -22.91
N ARG A 19 -25.84 13.93 -21.59
CA ARG A 19 -25.34 12.69 -20.95
C ARG A 19 -26.27 11.57 -21.35
N SER A 20 -25.85 10.68 -22.25
CA SER A 20 -26.58 9.45 -22.55
C SER A 20 -26.88 8.75 -21.22
N ARG A 21 -28.16 8.57 -20.88
CA ARG A 21 -28.62 7.83 -19.70
C ARG A 21 -28.18 6.38 -19.84
N ARG A 22 -26.96 6.05 -19.43
CA ARG A 22 -26.50 4.66 -19.37
C ARG A 22 -27.33 3.98 -18.29
N LEU A 23 -28.01 2.89 -18.69
CA LEU A 23 -28.74 2.04 -17.74
C LEU A 23 -27.79 1.58 -16.62
N THR A 24 -28.26 1.64 -15.39
CA THR A 24 -27.50 1.14 -14.24
C THR A 24 -27.23 -0.37 -14.38
N ILE A 25 -26.17 -0.87 -13.79
CA ILE A 25 -25.85 -2.32 -13.80
C ILE A 25 -27.04 -3.13 -13.30
N ARG A 26 -27.72 -2.64 -12.27
CA ARG A 26 -28.96 -3.24 -11.72
C ARG A 26 -30.05 -3.36 -12.80
N ALA A 27 -30.30 -2.29 -13.54
CA ALA A 27 -31.32 -2.29 -14.61
C ALA A 27 -30.93 -3.22 -15.77
N ARG A 28 -29.64 -3.26 -16.16
CA ARG A 28 -29.13 -4.17 -17.20
C ARG A 28 -29.32 -5.62 -16.78
N LEU A 29 -28.93 -5.99 -15.57
CA LEU A 29 -29.04 -7.36 -15.06
C LEU A 29 -30.51 -7.81 -15.01
N THR A 30 -31.40 -6.95 -14.49
CA THR A 30 -32.84 -7.22 -14.45
C THR A 30 -33.43 -7.41 -15.84
N LEU A 31 -33.07 -6.56 -16.80
CA LEU A 31 -33.56 -6.66 -18.19
C LEU A 31 -33.01 -7.92 -18.90
N THR A 32 -31.74 -8.31 -18.65
CA THR A 32 -31.20 -9.53 -19.26
C THR A 32 -31.88 -10.78 -18.72
N TYR A 33 -32.12 -10.88 -17.40
CA TYR A 33 -32.85 -12.02 -16.82
C TYR A 33 -34.32 -12.06 -17.26
N ALA A 34 -35.02 -10.95 -17.20
CA ALA A 34 -36.41 -10.86 -17.68
C ALA A 34 -36.48 -11.20 -19.17
N GLY A 35 -35.56 -10.68 -19.98
CA GLY A 35 -35.48 -10.99 -21.41
C GLY A 35 -35.21 -12.45 -21.71
N LEU A 36 -34.30 -13.10 -20.94
CA LEU A 36 -34.01 -14.52 -21.08
C LEU A 36 -35.24 -15.39 -20.77
N VAL A 37 -35.91 -15.13 -19.65
CA VAL A 37 -37.11 -15.87 -19.24
C VAL A 37 -38.22 -15.67 -20.26
N THR A 38 -38.49 -14.44 -20.69
CA THR A 38 -39.54 -14.13 -21.67
C THR A 38 -39.22 -14.70 -23.05
N GLY A 39 -37.94 -14.62 -23.50
CA GLY A 39 -37.49 -15.14 -24.76
C GLY A 39 -37.57 -16.69 -24.84
N SER A 40 -37.10 -17.37 -23.81
CA SER A 40 -37.19 -18.84 -23.74
C SER A 40 -38.63 -19.32 -23.65
N GLY A 41 -39.48 -18.62 -22.88
CA GLY A 41 -40.90 -18.93 -22.80
C GLY A 41 -41.64 -18.69 -24.11
N ALA A 42 -41.33 -17.59 -24.82
CA ALA A 42 -41.92 -17.30 -26.13
C ALA A 42 -41.53 -18.38 -27.19
N VAL A 43 -40.24 -18.82 -27.21
CA VAL A 43 -39.78 -19.90 -28.07
C VAL A 43 -40.51 -21.19 -27.77
N LEU A 44 -40.69 -21.55 -26.50
CA LEU A 44 -41.42 -22.76 -26.10
C LEU A 44 -42.88 -22.70 -26.55
N ILE A 45 -43.57 -21.59 -26.30
CA ILE A 45 -44.96 -21.41 -26.76
C ILE A 45 -45.07 -21.50 -28.30
N ALA A 46 -44.13 -20.90 -29.04
CA ALA A 46 -44.10 -20.96 -30.48
C ALA A 46 -43.89 -22.39 -30.98
N LEU A 47 -42.96 -23.18 -30.38
CA LEU A 47 -42.71 -24.57 -30.73
C LEU A 47 -43.96 -25.44 -30.46
N VAL A 48 -44.61 -25.29 -29.30
CA VAL A 48 -45.80 -26.04 -28.94
C VAL A 48 -46.95 -25.72 -29.92
N TYR A 49 -47.15 -24.41 -30.20
CA TYR A 49 -48.19 -23.96 -31.16
C TYR A 49 -47.92 -24.51 -32.58
N LEU A 50 -46.69 -24.46 -33.04
CA LEU A 50 -46.28 -24.97 -34.37
C LEU A 50 -46.46 -26.49 -34.45
N TYR A 51 -46.07 -27.21 -33.39
CA TYR A 51 -46.29 -28.67 -33.33
C TYR A 51 -47.77 -29.00 -33.38
N MET A 52 -48.61 -28.36 -32.57
CA MET A 52 -50.06 -28.57 -32.53
C MET A 52 -50.74 -28.19 -33.86
N SER A 53 -50.33 -27.11 -34.49
CA SER A 53 -50.87 -26.68 -35.79
C SER A 53 -50.50 -27.65 -36.93
N ARG A 54 -49.31 -28.25 -36.85
CA ARG A 54 -48.93 -29.32 -37.80
C ARG A 54 -49.71 -30.62 -37.61
N PHE A 55 -50.06 -30.95 -36.39
CA PHE A 55 -50.85 -32.14 -36.08
C PHE A 55 -52.26 -32.07 -36.64
N GLN A 56 -52.84 -30.85 -36.73
CA GLN A 56 -54.16 -30.63 -37.38
C GLN A 56 -54.18 -30.96 -38.87
N VAL A 57 -53.04 -30.79 -39.56
CA VAL A 57 -52.94 -31.05 -41.03
C VAL A 57 -52.75 -32.52 -41.34
N ALA A 58 -52.41 -33.36 -40.34
CA ALA A 58 -52.11 -34.77 -40.51
C ALA A 58 -53.33 -35.74 -40.26
N ILE A 59 -54.57 -35.20 -40.16
CA ILE A 59 -55.76 -36.09 -40.14
C ILE A 59 -55.94 -36.60 -41.59
N PRO A 60 -55.77 -37.90 -41.82
CA PRO A 60 -55.80 -38.45 -43.18
C PRO A 60 -57.19 -38.22 -43.82
N GLU A 61 -57.18 -37.83 -45.11
CA GLU A 61 -58.38 -37.75 -45.98
C GLU A 61 -59.12 -39.08 -46.08
N GLU A 62 -58.53 -40.16 -45.63
CA GLU A 62 -59.09 -41.54 -45.69
C GLU A 62 -60.27 -41.73 -44.74
N THR A 63 -60.48 -40.85 -43.75
CA THR A 63 -61.67 -40.91 -42.90
C THR A 63 -62.82 -40.02 -43.39
N ALA A 64 -62.61 -39.28 -44.45
CA ALA A 64 -63.65 -38.43 -45.09
C ALA A 64 -64.58 -39.13 -46.05
N SER A 65 -64.42 -40.46 -46.24
CA SER A 65 -65.24 -41.24 -47.22
C SER A 65 -66.32 -42.12 -46.54
N ILE A 66 -66.66 -41.92 -45.32
CA ILE A 66 -67.81 -42.55 -44.67
C ILE A 66 -68.89 -41.46 -44.46
N ASP A 67 -69.97 -41.61 -45.28
CA ASP A 67 -71.28 -40.90 -45.24
C ASP A 67 -71.56 -40.22 -43.92
N GLY A 68 -70.94 -39.10 -43.65
CA GLY A 68 -71.10 -38.29 -42.45
C GLY A 68 -71.16 -36.81 -42.81
N ASP A 69 -72.29 -36.20 -42.40
CA ASP A 69 -72.65 -34.83 -42.55
C ASP A 69 -71.50 -33.85 -42.53
N ASP A 70 -71.19 -33.12 -43.63
CA ASP A 70 -70.14 -32.08 -43.75
C ASP A 70 -70.15 -31.09 -42.57
N GLY A 71 -71.21 -30.99 -41.82
CA GLY A 71 -71.35 -30.18 -40.60
C GLY A 71 -70.45 -30.59 -39.42
N ASP A 72 -70.22 -31.94 -39.24
CA ASP A 72 -69.45 -32.44 -38.10
C ASP A 72 -67.95 -32.14 -38.25
N ILE A 73 -67.43 -32.19 -39.48
CA ILE A 73 -66.02 -31.90 -39.78
C ILE A 73 -65.73 -30.41 -39.61
N TYR A 74 -66.65 -29.56 -40.10
CA TYR A 74 -66.51 -28.10 -39.89
C TYR A 74 -66.61 -27.72 -38.40
N LEU A 75 -67.45 -28.40 -37.61
CA LEU A 75 -67.59 -28.17 -36.19
C LEU A 75 -66.31 -28.58 -35.43
N GLN A 76 -65.68 -29.73 -35.76
CA GLN A 76 -64.43 -30.19 -35.16
C GLN A 76 -63.27 -29.25 -35.46
N ILE A 77 -63.12 -28.77 -36.71
CA ILE A 77 -62.05 -27.82 -37.13
C ILE A 77 -62.25 -26.50 -36.38
N THR A 78 -63.47 -26.01 -36.26
CA THR A 78 -63.80 -24.77 -35.57
C THR A 78 -63.52 -24.86 -34.06
N LEU A 79 -63.94 -25.94 -33.40
CA LEU A 79 -63.68 -26.17 -31.98
C LEU A 79 -62.19 -26.32 -31.68
N MET A 80 -61.42 -26.96 -32.56
CA MET A 80 -59.99 -27.13 -32.43
C MET A 80 -59.27 -25.78 -32.58
N SER A 81 -59.65 -24.93 -33.55
CA SER A 81 -59.07 -23.61 -33.74
C SER A 81 -59.39 -22.66 -32.55
N GLU A 82 -60.61 -22.72 -32.01
CA GLU A 82 -60.94 -21.96 -30.78
C GLU A 82 -60.12 -22.46 -29.56
N PHE A 83 -59.95 -23.79 -29.42
CA PHE A 83 -59.11 -24.35 -28.36
C PHE A 83 -57.67 -23.89 -28.45
N LEU A 84 -57.06 -23.92 -29.65
CA LEU A 84 -55.69 -23.44 -29.86
C LEU A 84 -55.55 -21.95 -29.55
N ASN A 85 -56.53 -21.11 -29.98
CA ASN A 85 -56.50 -19.68 -29.71
C ASN A 85 -56.66 -19.37 -28.20
N ARG A 86 -57.51 -20.12 -27.47
CA ARG A 86 -57.62 -20.01 -26.01
C ARG A 86 -56.38 -20.44 -25.31
N MET A 87 -55.76 -21.57 -25.73
CA MET A 87 -54.47 -22.03 -25.20
C MET A 87 -53.37 -21.00 -25.42
N LEU A 88 -53.29 -20.42 -26.61
CA LEU A 88 -52.32 -19.35 -26.92
C LEU A 88 -52.55 -18.12 -26.03
N ALA A 89 -53.78 -17.66 -25.88
CA ALA A 89 -54.11 -16.51 -25.04
C ALA A 89 -53.74 -16.73 -23.56
N ILE A 90 -54.04 -17.92 -23.02
CA ILE A 90 -53.66 -18.31 -21.64
C ILE A 90 -52.15 -18.38 -21.53
N SER A 91 -51.44 -18.99 -22.46
CA SER A 91 -49.96 -19.12 -22.45
C SER A 91 -49.29 -17.76 -22.52
N LEU A 92 -49.78 -16.81 -23.32
CA LEU A 92 -49.26 -15.45 -23.38
C LEU A 92 -49.56 -14.69 -22.08
N GLY A 93 -50.72 -14.90 -21.45
CA GLY A 93 -51.04 -14.33 -20.13
C GLY A 93 -50.07 -14.83 -19.03
N VAL A 94 -49.81 -16.15 -18.99
CA VAL A 94 -48.83 -16.74 -18.08
C VAL A 94 -47.43 -16.23 -18.35
N LEU A 95 -47.04 -16.11 -19.61
CA LEU A 95 -45.71 -15.58 -19.98
C LEU A 95 -45.57 -14.11 -19.53
N ALA A 96 -46.57 -13.29 -19.72
CA ALA A 96 -46.59 -11.88 -19.26
C ALA A 96 -46.46 -11.81 -17.72
N LEU A 97 -47.18 -12.67 -16.99
CA LEU A 97 -47.08 -12.75 -15.54
C LEU A 97 -45.70 -13.18 -15.09
N LEU A 98 -45.12 -14.20 -15.72
CA LEU A 98 -43.75 -14.66 -15.45
C LEU A 98 -42.69 -13.59 -15.76
N ALA A 99 -42.86 -12.82 -16.83
CA ALA A 99 -41.99 -11.68 -17.16
C ALA A 99 -42.01 -10.59 -16.08
N LEU A 100 -43.21 -10.26 -15.57
CA LEU A 100 -43.36 -9.27 -14.48
C LEU A 100 -42.72 -9.80 -13.18
N LEU A 101 -43.01 -11.03 -12.80
CA LEU A 101 -42.45 -11.67 -11.60
C LEU A 101 -40.92 -11.77 -11.69
N SER A 102 -40.38 -12.26 -12.80
CA SER A 102 -38.94 -12.36 -12.99
C SER A 102 -38.24 -11.00 -12.97
N GLY A 103 -38.87 -9.98 -13.55
CA GLY A 103 -38.40 -8.59 -13.46
C GLY A 103 -38.38 -8.06 -12.01
N ALA A 104 -39.44 -8.28 -11.26
CA ALA A 104 -39.52 -7.86 -9.86
C ALA A 104 -38.48 -8.57 -8.98
N VAL A 105 -38.40 -9.89 -9.08
CA VAL A 105 -37.39 -10.70 -8.33
C VAL A 105 -36.00 -10.29 -8.73
N GLY A 106 -35.68 -10.19 -10.02
CA GLY A 106 -34.40 -9.78 -10.54
C GLY A 106 -33.96 -8.40 -10.04
N TRP A 107 -34.92 -7.46 -9.96
CA TRP A 107 -34.69 -6.11 -9.42
C TRP A 107 -34.29 -6.16 -7.94
N VAL A 108 -35.00 -6.93 -7.12
CA VAL A 108 -34.69 -7.07 -5.68
C VAL A 108 -33.36 -7.76 -5.45
N VAL A 109 -33.12 -8.89 -6.12
CA VAL A 109 -31.88 -9.68 -5.99
C VAL A 109 -30.68 -8.86 -6.45
N ALA A 110 -30.73 -8.27 -7.67
CA ALA A 110 -29.63 -7.44 -8.16
C ALA A 110 -29.37 -6.23 -7.23
N GLY A 111 -30.44 -5.65 -6.65
CA GLY A 111 -30.30 -4.57 -5.69
C GLY A 111 -29.57 -4.98 -4.42
N ARG A 112 -29.88 -6.16 -3.88
CA ARG A 112 -29.20 -6.66 -2.68
C ARG A 112 -27.75 -7.07 -2.95
N MET A 113 -27.48 -7.72 -4.08
CA MET A 113 -26.12 -8.14 -4.45
C MET A 113 -25.19 -6.96 -4.76
N LEU A 114 -25.73 -5.87 -5.32
CA LEU A 114 -24.94 -4.70 -5.68
C LEU A 114 -24.87 -3.62 -4.59
N ALA A 115 -25.64 -3.74 -3.50
CA ALA A 115 -25.63 -2.78 -2.39
C ALA A 115 -24.24 -2.61 -1.76
N PRO A 116 -23.44 -3.67 -1.49
CA PRO A 116 -22.09 -3.54 -0.94
C PRO A 116 -21.16 -2.71 -1.82
N LEU A 117 -21.24 -2.83 -3.14
CA LEU A 117 -20.41 -2.05 -4.07
C LEU A 117 -20.70 -0.54 -3.98
N SER A 118 -21.96 -0.14 -3.70
CA SER A 118 -22.28 1.26 -3.49
C SER A 118 -21.68 1.80 -2.20
N THR A 119 -21.65 0.98 -1.14
CA THR A 119 -21.00 1.32 0.14
C THR A 119 -19.50 1.47 -0.02
N MET A 120 -18.86 0.55 -0.78
CA MET A 120 -17.44 0.63 -1.10
C MET A 120 -17.08 1.89 -1.89
N ASN A 121 -17.90 2.25 -2.90
CA ASN A 121 -17.69 3.48 -3.68
C ASN A 121 -17.80 4.74 -2.81
N GLU A 122 -18.74 4.75 -1.86
CA GLU A 122 -18.90 5.86 -0.93
C GLU A 122 -17.71 5.95 0.05
N ALA A 123 -17.27 4.82 0.60
CA ALA A 123 -16.08 4.76 1.45
C ALA A 123 -14.80 5.19 0.70
N ALA A 124 -14.65 4.76 -0.56
CA ALA A 124 -13.53 5.19 -1.40
C ALA A 124 -13.53 6.71 -1.68
N ARG A 125 -14.71 7.30 -1.87
CA ARG A 125 -14.83 8.77 -2.01
C ARG A 125 -14.48 9.50 -0.72
N GLN A 126 -14.86 8.96 0.43
CA GLN A 126 -14.51 9.52 1.74
C GLN A 126 -13.00 9.42 2.00
N ALA A 127 -12.40 8.26 1.70
CA ALA A 127 -10.96 8.09 1.78
C ALA A 127 -10.21 9.08 0.87
N ALA A 128 -10.69 9.30 -0.36
CA ALA A 128 -10.13 10.28 -1.29
C ALA A 128 -10.26 11.74 -0.79
N SER A 129 -11.22 12.04 0.11
CA SER A 129 -11.33 13.34 0.77
C SER A 129 -10.47 13.48 2.03
N GLY A 130 -9.70 12.43 2.38
CA GLY A 130 -8.76 12.43 3.51
C GLY A 130 -9.30 11.79 4.79
N ASP A 131 -10.54 11.30 4.81
CA ASP A 131 -11.08 10.54 5.93
C ASP A 131 -10.81 9.04 5.73
N LEU A 132 -9.75 8.55 6.35
CA LEU A 132 -9.32 7.16 6.28
C LEU A 132 -9.87 6.31 7.43
N SER A 133 -10.62 6.89 8.37
CA SER A 133 -11.03 6.20 9.60
C SER A 133 -12.15 5.17 9.39
N ARG A 134 -12.90 5.29 8.29
CA ARG A 134 -14.05 4.44 8.02
C ARG A 134 -13.63 3.10 7.42
N ARG A 135 -14.09 2.01 8.04
CA ARG A 135 -13.94 0.64 7.53
C ARG A 135 -15.25 0.14 6.98
N LEU A 136 -15.17 -0.73 5.99
CA LEU A 136 -16.34 -1.38 5.41
C LEU A 136 -16.92 -2.42 6.34
N ALA A 137 -16.06 -3.21 7.00
CA ALA A 137 -16.40 -4.22 8.00
C ALA A 137 -17.64 -5.05 7.59
N LEU A 138 -17.69 -5.50 6.32
CA LEU A 138 -18.86 -6.18 5.77
C LEU A 138 -19.10 -7.50 6.52
N THR A 139 -20.34 -7.61 7.03
CA THR A 139 -20.84 -8.85 7.65
C THR A 139 -21.71 -9.62 6.64
N GLY A 140 -21.52 -10.92 6.51
CA GLY A 140 -22.28 -11.74 5.57
C GLY A 140 -21.55 -13.01 5.15
N PRO A 141 -21.99 -13.66 4.08
CA PRO A 141 -21.30 -14.83 3.51
C PRO A 141 -19.85 -14.47 3.13
N ARG A 142 -18.98 -15.48 3.16
CA ARG A 142 -17.63 -15.37 2.63
C ARG A 142 -17.70 -15.54 1.12
N ASP A 143 -17.77 -14.43 0.41
CA ASP A 143 -17.78 -14.34 -1.04
C ASP A 143 -16.71 -13.35 -1.53
N GLU A 144 -16.55 -13.22 -2.82
CA GLU A 144 -15.57 -12.36 -3.47
C GLU A 144 -15.76 -10.88 -3.10
N ILE A 145 -16.98 -10.48 -2.77
CA ILE A 145 -17.29 -9.10 -2.35
C ILE A 145 -16.74 -8.83 -0.94
N ARG A 146 -16.83 -9.81 -0.05
CA ARG A 146 -16.27 -9.71 1.29
C ARG A 146 -14.74 -9.72 1.26
N ASP A 147 -14.14 -10.55 0.41
CA ASP A 147 -12.68 -10.61 0.25
C ASP A 147 -12.15 -9.27 -0.29
N LEU A 148 -12.85 -8.68 -1.26
CA LEU A 148 -12.53 -7.34 -1.76
C LEU A 148 -12.68 -6.27 -0.66
N ALA A 149 -13.70 -6.36 0.19
CA ALA A 149 -13.88 -5.43 1.30
C ALA A 149 -12.76 -5.55 2.34
N ASN A 150 -12.35 -6.77 2.68
CA ASN A 150 -11.22 -7.01 3.59
C ASN A 150 -9.91 -6.45 3.01
N THR A 151 -9.64 -6.69 1.74
CA THR A 151 -8.46 -6.13 1.04
C THR A 151 -8.47 -4.60 1.06
N TYR A 152 -9.64 -3.99 0.85
CA TYR A 152 -9.82 -2.55 0.95
C TYR A 152 -9.53 -2.02 2.36
N ASP A 153 -10.08 -2.68 3.39
CA ASP A 153 -9.86 -2.30 4.80
C ASP A 153 -8.38 -2.43 5.18
N HIS A 154 -7.69 -3.50 4.76
CA HIS A 154 -6.24 -3.65 4.94
C HIS A 154 -5.42 -2.56 4.24
N MET A 155 -5.81 -2.17 3.03
CA MET A 155 -5.18 -1.06 2.32
C MET A 155 -5.33 0.25 3.10
N LEU A 156 -6.50 0.53 3.66
CA LEU A 156 -6.72 1.72 4.48
C LEU A 156 -5.93 1.68 5.79
N ASP A 157 -5.81 0.51 6.46
CA ASP A 157 -4.99 0.35 7.66
C ASP A 157 -3.52 0.67 7.37
N SER A 158 -2.99 0.16 6.26
CA SER A 158 -1.63 0.43 5.81
C SER A 158 -1.40 1.92 5.51
N LEU A 159 -2.35 2.55 4.80
CA LEU A 159 -2.27 3.97 4.47
C LEU A 159 -2.37 4.87 5.71
N GLU A 160 -3.28 4.56 6.64
CA GLU A 160 -3.43 5.30 7.91
C GLU A 160 -2.18 5.20 8.77
N SER A 161 -1.61 4.00 8.89
CA SER A 161 -0.35 3.75 9.59
C SER A 161 0.81 4.54 8.97
N SER A 162 0.92 4.52 7.64
CA SER A 162 1.95 5.27 6.90
C SER A 162 1.81 6.77 7.11
N LEU A 163 0.59 7.32 7.03
CA LEU A 163 0.32 8.73 7.28
C LEU A 163 0.59 9.14 8.74
N ALA A 164 0.25 8.29 9.70
CA ALA A 164 0.53 8.55 11.11
C ALA A 164 2.05 8.59 11.37
N THR A 165 2.79 7.69 10.76
CA THR A 165 4.26 7.67 10.81
C THR A 165 4.86 8.91 10.17
N TYR A 166 4.39 9.28 8.98
CA TYR A 166 4.84 10.50 8.29
C TYR A 166 4.53 11.78 9.10
N ARG A 167 3.35 11.88 9.71
CA ARG A 167 3.00 13.03 10.57
C ARG A 167 3.90 13.13 11.80
N ARG A 168 4.18 12.01 12.46
CA ARG A 168 5.11 11.95 13.60
C ARG A 168 6.51 12.35 13.17
N PHE A 169 6.99 11.84 12.03
CA PHE A 169 8.27 12.21 11.45
C PHE A 169 8.37 13.72 11.19
N ALA A 170 7.41 14.31 10.48
CA ALA A 170 7.41 15.74 10.16
C ALA A 170 7.34 16.62 11.42
N ALA A 171 6.55 16.23 12.42
CA ALA A 171 6.47 16.95 13.69
C ALA A 171 7.80 16.89 14.45
N ASN A 172 8.40 15.72 14.57
CA ASN A 172 9.68 15.53 15.26
C ASN A 172 10.82 16.24 14.53
N ALA A 173 10.90 16.15 13.20
CA ALA A 173 11.88 16.89 12.40
C ALA A 173 11.77 18.40 12.62
N SER A 174 10.53 18.93 12.64
CA SER A 174 10.31 20.35 12.91
C SER A 174 10.78 20.76 14.33
N HIS A 175 10.59 19.90 15.32
CA HIS A 175 11.05 20.17 16.69
C HIS A 175 12.56 20.10 16.80
N GLU A 176 13.21 19.09 16.22
CA GLU A 176 14.66 18.91 16.27
C GLU A 176 15.43 20.00 15.51
N LEU A 177 14.85 20.56 14.44
CA LEU A 177 15.44 21.71 13.74
C LEU A 177 15.18 23.05 14.45
N ARG A 178 14.03 23.21 15.11
CA ARG A 178 13.69 24.47 15.79
C ARG A 178 14.58 24.74 17.01
N THR A 179 14.91 23.72 17.78
CA THR A 179 15.68 23.86 19.03
C THR A 179 17.08 24.46 18.79
N PRO A 180 17.94 23.91 17.89
CA PRO A 180 19.24 24.49 17.64
C PRO A 180 19.18 25.89 16.99
N LEU A 181 18.19 26.14 16.13
CA LEU A 181 17.99 27.47 15.55
C LEU A 181 17.60 28.50 16.61
N ALA A 182 16.73 28.15 17.55
CA ALA A 182 16.38 29.01 18.67
C ALA A 182 17.59 29.27 19.59
N THR A 183 18.40 28.23 19.83
CA THR A 183 19.63 28.36 20.61
C THR A 183 20.65 29.27 19.91
N ALA A 184 20.87 29.09 18.62
CA ALA A 184 21.74 29.95 17.81
C ALA A 184 21.29 31.40 17.84
N ARG A 185 19.97 31.64 17.65
CA ARG A 185 19.39 32.97 17.74
C ARG A 185 19.61 33.61 19.13
N THR A 186 19.37 32.89 20.22
CA THR A 186 19.57 33.37 21.57
C THR A 186 21.05 33.73 21.84
N MET A 187 22.00 32.90 21.36
CA MET A 187 23.43 33.19 21.47
C MET A 187 23.81 34.50 20.75
N ILE A 188 23.26 34.70 19.57
CA ILE A 188 23.45 35.96 18.79
C ILE A 188 22.85 37.13 19.52
N ASP A 189 21.57 37.04 19.94
CA ASP A 189 20.86 38.15 20.61
C ASP A 189 21.56 38.57 21.93
N VAL A 190 22.05 37.61 22.74
CA VAL A 190 22.78 37.87 23.97
C VAL A 190 24.12 38.56 23.69
N THR A 191 24.87 38.11 22.67
CA THR A 191 26.17 38.69 22.34
C THR A 191 26.03 40.11 21.75
N LEU A 192 25.01 40.34 20.92
CA LEU A 192 24.72 41.65 20.33
C LEU A 192 24.18 42.66 21.37
N ALA A 193 23.56 42.18 22.47
CA ALA A 193 23.09 43.02 23.56
C ALA A 193 24.23 43.57 24.46
N ASP A 194 25.43 42.98 24.38
CA ASP A 194 26.61 43.45 25.11
C ASP A 194 27.43 44.44 24.24
N PRO A 195 27.40 45.76 24.53
CA PRO A 195 28.15 46.76 23.78
C PRO A 195 29.68 46.61 23.93
N ASN A 196 30.13 45.87 24.96
CA ASN A 196 31.54 45.66 25.28
C ASN A 196 32.02 44.25 24.90
N ALA A 197 31.28 43.52 24.06
CA ALA A 197 31.65 42.17 23.64
C ALA A 197 33.07 42.14 23.07
N SER A 198 33.95 41.36 23.67
CA SER A 198 35.34 41.21 23.24
C SER A 198 35.46 40.43 21.93
N ALA A 199 36.57 40.64 21.20
CA ALA A 199 36.86 39.85 20.01
C ALA A 199 36.93 38.35 20.28
N GLU A 200 37.30 37.92 21.48
CA GLU A 200 37.35 36.53 21.91
C GLU A 200 35.94 35.96 22.11
N GLN A 201 35.03 36.73 22.70
CA GLN A 201 33.62 36.36 22.86
C GLN A 201 32.93 36.23 21.49
N LEU A 202 33.21 37.14 20.53
CA LEU A 202 32.69 37.06 19.17
C LEU A 202 33.23 35.84 18.41
N ARG A 203 34.52 35.48 18.61
CA ARG A 203 35.10 34.28 18.02
C ARG A 203 34.49 33.01 18.57
N SER A 204 34.33 32.93 19.91
CA SER A 204 33.67 31.82 20.57
C SER A 204 32.21 31.67 20.14
N LEU A 205 31.48 32.79 19.94
CA LEU A 205 30.12 32.75 19.34
C LEU A 205 30.15 32.15 17.94
N ALA A 206 31.08 32.65 17.08
CA ALA A 206 31.17 32.14 15.69
C ALA A 206 31.52 30.66 15.64
N GLU A 207 32.37 30.15 16.52
CA GLU A 207 32.71 28.75 16.64
C GLU A 207 31.49 27.90 17.06
N ARG A 208 30.73 28.33 18.09
CA ARG A 208 29.50 27.67 18.54
C ARG A 208 28.41 27.69 17.47
N LEU A 209 28.26 28.79 16.72
CA LEU A 209 27.33 28.88 15.61
C LEU A 209 27.70 27.90 14.50
N ARG A 210 28.99 27.78 14.17
CA ARG A 210 29.47 26.83 13.20
C ARG A 210 29.15 25.39 13.60
N GLU A 211 29.41 25.01 14.88
CA GLU A 211 29.07 23.70 15.42
C GLU A 211 27.56 23.42 15.34
N THR A 212 26.75 24.41 15.74
CA THR A 212 25.30 24.30 15.71
C THR A 212 24.77 24.14 14.28
N ASN A 213 25.34 24.93 13.34
CA ASN A 213 24.95 24.83 11.93
C ASN A 213 25.36 23.47 11.32
N GLN A 214 26.56 22.96 11.67
CA GLN A 214 27.02 21.63 11.22
C GLN A 214 26.08 20.53 11.69
N ALA A 215 25.67 20.56 12.96
CA ALA A 215 24.69 19.62 13.51
C ALA A 215 23.32 19.70 12.79
N ASN A 216 22.90 20.91 12.39
CA ASN A 216 21.68 21.07 11.61
C ASN A 216 21.79 20.44 10.22
N VAL A 217 22.92 20.63 9.53
CA VAL A 217 23.18 20.02 8.22
C VAL A 217 23.14 18.49 8.34
N GLU A 218 23.85 17.93 9.33
CA GLU A 218 23.82 16.48 9.60
C GLU A 218 22.39 15.95 9.88
N THR A 219 21.55 16.75 10.54
CA THR A 219 20.14 16.38 10.77
C THR A 219 19.35 16.37 9.47
N VAL A 220 19.54 17.38 8.62
CA VAL A 220 18.85 17.46 7.31
C VAL A 220 19.28 16.33 6.40
N ASP A 221 20.59 16.06 6.32
CA ASP A 221 21.13 14.97 5.53
C ASP A 221 20.54 13.62 5.99
N ALA A 222 20.53 13.35 7.30
CA ALA A 222 19.94 12.13 7.85
C ALA A 222 18.42 12.01 7.58
N LEU A 223 17.70 13.14 7.48
CA LEU A 223 16.28 13.14 7.10
C LEU A 223 16.07 12.84 5.62
N LEU A 224 16.94 13.37 4.76
CA LEU A 224 16.91 13.07 3.31
C LEU A 224 17.22 11.60 3.07
N ASP A 225 18.23 11.08 3.74
CA ASP A 225 18.63 9.68 3.70
C ASP A 225 17.50 8.73 4.12
N LEU A 226 16.79 9.08 5.21
CA LEU A 226 15.64 8.31 5.65
C LEU A 226 14.50 8.34 4.63
N ALA A 227 14.24 9.50 4.02
CA ALA A 227 13.21 9.65 3.01
C ALA A 227 13.55 8.86 1.73
N GLU A 228 14.82 8.85 1.32
CA GLU A 228 15.31 8.07 0.16
C GLU A 228 15.16 6.57 0.41
N ALA A 229 15.61 6.08 1.57
CA ALA A 229 15.44 4.68 1.95
C ALA A 229 13.97 4.24 2.04
N GLN A 230 13.05 5.15 2.38
CA GLN A 230 11.61 4.88 2.46
C GLN A 230 10.89 4.94 1.11
N SER A 231 11.49 5.52 0.08
CA SER A 231 10.85 5.64 -1.26
C SER A 231 10.64 4.27 -1.93
N GLY A 232 11.42 3.26 -1.56
CA GLY A 232 11.35 1.91 -2.12
C GLY A 232 11.91 1.78 -3.53
N ASP A 233 12.28 2.88 -4.18
CA ASP A 233 12.88 2.90 -5.50
C ASP A 233 14.41 2.94 -5.34
N ILE A 234 15.04 1.75 -5.25
CA ILE A 234 16.48 1.60 -5.02
C ILE A 234 17.18 1.06 -6.27
N TYR A 235 18.32 1.67 -6.59
CA TYR A 235 19.22 1.14 -7.61
C TYR A 235 19.94 -0.09 -7.08
N ARG A 236 19.92 -1.20 -7.82
CA ARG A 236 20.53 -2.46 -7.38
C ARG A 236 21.70 -2.84 -8.26
N GLU A 237 22.84 -3.11 -7.63
CA GLU A 237 24.02 -3.70 -8.26
C GLU A 237 24.66 -4.70 -7.30
N GLU A 238 25.61 -5.48 -7.79
CA GLU A 238 26.41 -6.39 -6.94
C GLU A 238 27.31 -5.56 -6.01
N VAL A 239 27.12 -5.71 -4.70
CA VAL A 239 27.90 -5.01 -3.66
C VAL A 239 28.56 -6.03 -2.75
N ASP A 240 29.87 -5.94 -2.58
CA ASP A 240 30.58 -6.66 -1.51
C ASP A 240 30.46 -5.88 -0.20
N LEU A 241 29.67 -6.42 0.72
CA LEU A 241 29.45 -5.80 2.02
C LEU A 241 30.72 -5.77 2.89
N ALA A 242 31.68 -6.68 2.68
CA ALA A 242 32.98 -6.67 3.38
C ALA A 242 33.79 -5.43 2.99
N ASP A 243 33.82 -5.06 1.71
CA ASP A 243 34.51 -3.86 1.23
C ASP A 243 33.85 -2.59 1.78
N VAL A 244 32.52 -2.59 1.86
CA VAL A 244 31.76 -1.47 2.47
C VAL A 244 32.13 -1.32 3.94
N VAL A 245 32.16 -2.41 4.72
CA VAL A 245 32.55 -2.40 6.14
C VAL A 245 33.98 -1.92 6.30
N ALA A 246 34.92 -2.44 5.50
CA ALA A 246 36.34 -2.05 5.54
C ALA A 246 36.53 -0.54 5.29
N THR A 247 35.81 -0.02 4.28
CA THR A 247 35.87 1.41 3.94
C THR A 247 35.33 2.29 5.09
N VAL A 248 34.22 1.90 5.71
CA VAL A 248 33.64 2.67 6.82
C VAL A 248 34.49 2.58 8.09
N LEU A 249 35.09 1.41 8.39
CA LEU A 249 36.01 1.27 9.51
C LEU A 249 37.20 2.20 9.38
N ALA A 250 37.82 2.27 8.19
CA ALA A 250 38.95 3.18 7.93
C ALA A 250 38.55 4.66 8.12
N GLN A 251 37.33 5.04 7.73
CA GLN A 251 36.82 6.41 7.91
C GLN A 251 36.55 6.78 9.38
N LEU A 252 36.14 5.79 10.21
CA LEU A 252 35.81 6.01 11.62
C LEU A 252 37.01 5.85 12.57
N ALA A 253 38.13 5.33 12.11
CA ALA A 253 39.33 5.09 12.93
C ALA A 253 39.82 6.34 13.71
N PRO A 254 39.81 7.57 13.15
CA PRO A 254 40.19 8.77 13.92
C PRO A 254 39.19 9.07 15.05
N GLU A 255 37.88 8.97 14.82
CA GLU A 255 36.85 9.22 15.84
C GLU A 255 36.90 8.17 16.95
N ALA A 256 37.11 6.91 16.58
CA ALA A 256 37.26 5.80 17.53
C ALA A 256 38.52 5.99 18.44
N THR A 257 39.62 6.44 17.86
CA THR A 257 40.88 6.73 18.61
C THR A 257 40.65 7.87 19.61
N GLU A 258 40.01 8.95 19.19
CA GLU A 258 39.66 10.07 20.06
C GLU A 258 38.78 9.67 21.24
N ARG A 259 37.84 8.74 20.99
CA ARG A 259 36.92 8.20 21.99
C ARG A 259 37.51 7.02 22.78
N ARG A 260 38.70 6.57 22.47
CA ARG A 260 39.35 5.38 23.06
C ARG A 260 38.50 4.11 22.89
N VAL A 261 37.96 3.92 21.70
CA VAL A 261 37.19 2.72 21.35
C VAL A 261 38.04 1.84 20.43
N THR A 262 38.10 0.56 20.75
CA THR A 262 38.82 -0.41 19.93
C THR A 262 37.95 -0.89 18.80
N LEU A 263 38.40 -0.66 17.55
CA LEU A 263 37.72 -1.20 16.35
C LEU A 263 38.35 -2.56 15.99
N PRO A 264 37.52 -3.50 15.46
CA PRO A 264 38.03 -4.77 14.97
C PRO A 264 38.74 -4.61 13.62
N GLU A 265 39.44 -5.63 13.19
CA GLU A 265 39.90 -5.76 11.81
C GLU A 265 38.71 -5.93 10.87
N ALA A 266 38.86 -5.47 9.62
CA ALA A 266 37.83 -5.65 8.61
C ALA A 266 37.57 -7.15 8.36
N PRO A 267 36.28 -7.54 8.11
CA PRO A 267 35.99 -8.92 7.74
C PRO A 267 36.76 -9.35 6.52
N GLY A 268 37.42 -10.55 6.58
CA GLY A 268 38.21 -11.08 5.47
C GLY A 268 37.39 -11.86 4.44
N ASP A 269 36.15 -12.23 4.77
CA ASP A 269 35.31 -13.04 3.91
C ASP A 269 34.46 -12.13 2.99
N VAL A 270 34.46 -12.43 1.70
CA VAL A 270 33.66 -11.76 0.68
C VAL A 270 32.17 -12.04 0.94
N ALA A 271 31.36 -11.00 0.94
CA ALA A 271 29.90 -11.11 1.16
C ALA A 271 29.13 -10.27 0.16
N VAL A 272 28.92 -10.83 -1.03
CA VAL A 272 28.23 -10.16 -2.16
C VAL A 272 26.73 -10.31 -2.04
N LEU A 273 26.03 -9.20 -2.25
CA LEU A 273 24.57 -9.16 -2.35
C LEU A 273 24.13 -8.13 -3.42
N GLU A 274 22.90 -8.25 -3.90
CA GLU A 274 22.28 -7.27 -4.79
C GLU A 274 21.62 -6.14 -3.97
N GLY A 275 22.17 -4.93 -4.09
CA GLY A 275 21.67 -3.78 -3.32
C GLY A 275 22.17 -2.45 -3.81
N ASP A 276 21.69 -1.39 -3.19
CA ASP A 276 22.14 -0.02 -3.45
C ASP A 276 23.42 0.27 -2.65
N PRO A 277 24.56 0.53 -3.32
CA PRO A 277 25.84 0.72 -2.64
C PRO A 277 25.87 1.97 -1.75
N VAL A 278 25.09 2.99 -2.08
CA VAL A 278 25.00 4.24 -1.30
C VAL A 278 24.24 3.98 -0.01
N LEU A 279 23.06 3.38 -0.12
CA LEU A 279 22.21 3.07 1.03
C LEU A 279 22.85 2.02 1.95
N LEU A 280 23.49 0.98 1.39
CA LEU A 280 24.19 -0.03 2.18
C LEU A 280 25.38 0.57 2.95
N ARG A 281 26.19 1.40 2.29
CA ARG A 281 27.30 2.12 2.97
C ARG A 281 26.77 3.00 4.09
N GLN A 282 25.66 3.64 3.89
CA GLN A 282 25.01 4.49 4.89
C GLN A 282 24.50 3.68 6.08
N ALA A 283 23.85 2.53 5.84
CA ALA A 283 23.43 1.64 6.91
C ALA A 283 24.61 1.17 7.76
N VAL A 284 25.70 0.71 7.12
CA VAL A 284 26.93 0.30 7.80
C VAL A 284 27.56 1.48 8.56
N SER A 285 27.62 2.67 7.96
CA SER A 285 28.15 3.88 8.62
C SER A 285 27.32 4.25 9.86
N ASN A 286 26.00 4.20 9.77
CA ASN A 286 25.13 4.47 10.91
C ASN A 286 25.29 3.45 12.04
N LEU A 287 25.41 2.15 11.72
CA LEU A 287 25.65 1.10 12.72
C LEU A 287 26.99 1.29 13.42
N LEU A 288 28.06 1.48 12.65
CA LEU A 288 29.42 1.62 13.20
C LEU A 288 29.58 2.92 14.00
N ARG A 289 29.05 4.03 13.48
CA ARG A 289 29.06 5.30 14.20
C ARG A 289 28.25 5.22 15.50
N ASN A 290 27.13 4.50 15.50
CA ASN A 290 26.36 4.23 16.72
C ASN A 290 27.18 3.43 17.73
N ALA A 291 27.87 2.37 17.27
CA ALA A 291 28.72 1.53 18.11
C ALA A 291 29.91 2.28 18.73
N VAL A 292 30.50 3.23 18.02
CA VAL A 292 31.59 4.08 18.52
C VAL A 292 31.08 5.15 19.48
N ARG A 293 29.97 5.82 19.14
CA ARG A 293 29.43 6.95 19.94
C ARG A 293 28.82 6.53 21.27
N HIS A 294 28.20 5.36 21.32
CA HIS A 294 27.53 4.83 22.50
C HIS A 294 28.37 3.81 23.27
N ASN A 295 29.64 3.67 22.89
CA ASN A 295 30.61 2.84 23.61
C ASN A 295 31.03 3.46 24.96
N VAL A 296 31.61 2.65 25.81
CA VAL A 296 32.34 3.10 27.01
C VAL A 296 33.79 3.38 26.66
N PRO A 297 34.50 4.27 27.40
CA PRO A 297 35.93 4.45 27.24
C PRO A 297 36.69 3.11 27.44
N ASP A 298 37.62 2.84 26.58
CA ASP A 298 38.40 1.60 26.53
C ASP A 298 37.59 0.33 26.20
N GLY A 299 36.36 0.50 25.73
CA GLY A 299 35.48 -0.58 25.21
C GLY A 299 35.78 -0.94 23.77
N GLY A 300 35.16 -2.02 23.28
CA GLY A 300 35.35 -2.57 21.95
C GLY A 300 34.09 -2.57 21.10
N VAL A 301 34.29 -2.74 19.80
CA VAL A 301 33.28 -3.07 18.81
C VAL A 301 33.66 -4.42 18.20
N GLU A 302 32.71 -5.33 18.10
CA GLU A 302 32.85 -6.62 17.43
C GLU A 302 32.04 -6.64 16.17
N ILE A 303 32.57 -7.23 15.09
CA ILE A 303 31.90 -7.36 13.79
C ILE A 303 32.00 -8.80 13.33
N GLU A 304 30.85 -9.37 12.98
CA GLU A 304 30.76 -10.67 12.33
C GLU A 304 29.98 -10.50 11.02
N LEU A 305 30.56 -10.96 9.90
CA LEU A 305 29.93 -10.96 8.60
C LEU A 305 29.90 -12.39 8.08
N ALA A 306 28.71 -12.91 7.77
CA ALA A 306 28.58 -14.30 7.34
C ALA A 306 27.37 -14.50 6.42
N TYR A 307 27.45 -15.51 5.56
CA TYR A 307 26.29 -16.03 4.86
C TYR A 307 25.43 -16.91 5.77
N ALA A 308 24.13 -16.74 5.72
CA ALA A 308 23.15 -17.57 6.40
C ALA A 308 22.10 -18.07 5.37
N GLY A 309 22.48 -19.10 4.63
CA GLY A 309 21.70 -19.60 3.48
C GLY A 309 21.73 -18.63 2.30
N ASP A 310 20.56 -18.10 1.92
CA ASP A 310 20.37 -17.10 0.87
C ASP A 310 20.44 -15.65 1.38
N ARG A 311 20.96 -15.45 2.60
CA ARG A 311 21.05 -14.15 3.25
C ARG A 311 22.49 -13.84 3.69
N VAL A 312 22.80 -12.55 3.74
CA VAL A 312 24.03 -12.02 4.32
C VAL A 312 23.66 -11.39 5.67
N ARG A 313 24.37 -11.76 6.73
CA ARG A 313 24.23 -11.20 8.07
C ARG A 313 25.45 -10.41 8.45
N LEU A 314 25.22 -9.13 8.77
CA LEU A 314 26.21 -8.28 9.42
C LEU A 314 25.76 -8.08 10.87
N ARG A 315 26.53 -8.66 11.80
CA ARG A 315 26.34 -8.48 13.24
C ARG A 315 27.38 -7.51 13.76
N LEU A 316 26.91 -6.45 14.42
CA LEU A 316 27.74 -5.52 15.17
C LEU A 316 27.36 -5.60 16.65
N SER A 317 28.35 -5.72 17.52
CA SER A 317 28.18 -5.65 18.96
C SER A 317 29.12 -4.61 19.54
N ASN A 318 28.65 -3.80 20.45
CA ASN A 318 29.48 -2.81 21.15
C ASN A 318 29.27 -2.89 22.67
N ASP A 319 30.31 -2.55 23.41
CA ASP A 319 30.19 -2.26 24.84
C ASP A 319 29.47 -0.95 25.06
N GLY A 320 28.74 -0.82 26.18
CA GLY A 320 27.99 0.39 26.44
C GLY A 320 27.22 0.35 27.75
N SER A 321 26.39 1.37 27.96
CA SER A 321 25.45 1.38 29.07
C SER A 321 24.36 0.31 28.91
N PRO A 322 23.86 -0.30 30.01
CA PRO A 322 22.75 -1.22 29.95
C PRO A 322 21.51 -0.62 29.29
N ILE A 323 20.89 -1.36 28.38
CA ILE A 323 19.68 -0.94 27.67
C ILE A 323 18.53 -1.82 28.15
N PRO A 324 17.43 -1.25 28.68
CA PRO A 324 16.24 -2.02 29.03
C PRO A 324 15.62 -2.68 27.79
N GLU A 325 15.24 -3.94 27.91
CA GLU A 325 14.68 -4.74 26.81
C GLU A 325 13.42 -4.11 26.20
N GLU A 326 12.59 -3.48 27.04
CA GLU A 326 11.38 -2.76 26.64
C GLU A 326 11.63 -1.56 25.70
N ARG A 327 12.89 -1.09 25.62
CA ARG A 327 13.29 0.05 24.78
C ARG A 327 13.84 -0.33 23.42
N LEU A 328 14.26 -1.57 23.23
CA LEU A 328 14.92 -2.01 22.00
C LEU A 328 14.08 -1.74 20.75
N GLU A 329 12.78 -2.03 20.83
CA GLU A 329 11.87 -1.82 19.71
C GLU A 329 11.72 -0.33 19.38
N SER A 330 11.66 0.53 20.39
CA SER A 330 11.55 1.97 20.20
C SER A 330 12.81 2.61 19.62
N LEU A 331 14.00 2.00 19.76
CA LEU A 331 15.25 2.52 19.19
C LEU A 331 15.26 2.53 17.64
N ARG A 332 14.37 1.77 16.99
CA ARG A 332 14.18 1.81 15.53
C ARG A 332 13.32 2.98 15.07
N GLU A 333 12.60 3.63 16.01
CA GLU A 333 11.77 4.78 15.67
C GLU A 333 12.63 6.05 15.48
N PRO A 334 12.33 6.88 14.46
CA PRO A 334 13.05 8.13 14.26
C PRO A 334 12.97 9.05 15.49
N PHE A 335 14.11 9.69 15.85
CA PHE A 335 14.25 10.64 16.97
C PHE A 335 14.14 10.03 18.36
N VAL A 336 14.07 8.71 18.49
CA VAL A 336 14.11 8.04 19.78
C VAL A 336 15.57 7.89 20.23
N ARG A 337 15.83 8.23 21.51
CA ARG A 337 17.17 8.14 22.13
C ARG A 337 17.15 7.14 23.28
N GLY A 338 18.24 6.42 23.47
CA GLY A 338 18.50 5.61 24.66
C GLY A 338 18.50 6.46 25.94
N ALA A 339 18.32 5.82 27.10
CA ALA A 339 18.03 6.49 28.36
C ALA A 339 19.02 7.58 28.77
N GLY A 340 18.45 8.71 29.18
CA GLY A 340 19.12 9.74 29.95
C GLY A 340 18.59 11.13 29.62
N ARG A 341 17.93 11.80 30.58
CA ARG A 341 17.61 13.25 30.55
C ARG A 341 18.88 14.12 30.63
N GLY A 342 20.00 13.66 30.11
CA GLY A 342 21.24 14.42 29.98
C GLY A 342 21.38 14.85 28.53
N ARG A 343 21.12 16.13 28.25
CA ARG A 343 21.50 16.81 27.02
C ARG A 343 23.03 16.88 26.95
N THR A 344 23.69 15.77 26.68
CA THR A 344 25.11 15.78 26.32
C THR A 344 25.20 16.26 24.87
N ARG A 345 25.78 17.44 24.65
CA ARG A 345 26.12 17.95 23.32
C ARG A 345 26.96 16.88 22.63
N GLY A 346 26.46 16.33 21.52
CA GLY A 346 27.21 15.41 20.68
C GLY A 346 26.60 14.02 20.43
N ASP A 347 25.58 13.62 21.17
CA ASP A 347 24.98 12.30 21.02
C ASP A 347 23.90 12.29 19.93
N GLY A 348 24.26 12.24 18.66
CA GLY A 348 23.42 11.95 17.50
C GLY A 348 21.92 12.36 17.54
N HIS A 349 21.27 12.42 16.39
CA HIS A 349 19.89 12.91 16.27
C HIS A 349 18.80 11.84 16.48
N GLY A 350 19.20 10.60 16.85
CA GLY A 350 18.25 9.47 16.99
C GLY A 350 17.66 9.01 15.66
N LEU A 351 18.35 9.27 14.55
CA LEU A 351 17.94 8.85 13.20
C LEU A 351 18.70 7.63 12.68
N GLY A 352 19.90 7.37 13.21
CA GLY A 352 20.80 6.35 12.65
C GLY A 352 20.18 4.95 12.55
N LEU A 353 19.60 4.42 13.65
CA LEU A 353 18.98 3.09 13.62
C LEU A 353 17.68 3.05 12.80
N ALA A 354 16.96 4.16 12.74
CA ALA A 354 15.77 4.29 11.87
C ALA A 354 16.16 4.23 10.39
N ILE A 355 17.27 4.87 9.99
CA ILE A 355 17.82 4.78 8.63
C ILE A 355 18.23 3.34 8.32
N VAL A 356 18.95 2.67 9.24
CA VAL A 356 19.33 1.26 9.04
C VAL A 356 18.11 0.37 8.87
N SER A 357 17.06 0.58 9.67
CA SER A 357 15.81 -0.16 9.56
C SER A 357 15.11 0.07 8.21
N ALA A 358 15.09 1.32 7.73
CA ALA A 358 14.51 1.68 6.44
C ALA A 358 15.31 1.07 5.27
N VAL A 359 16.64 1.16 5.33
CA VAL A 359 17.51 0.55 4.31
C VAL A 359 17.36 -0.97 4.29
N ALA A 360 17.31 -1.63 5.47
CA ALA A 360 17.05 -3.06 5.55
C ALA A 360 15.72 -3.43 4.88
N ALA A 361 14.64 -2.72 5.21
CA ALA A 361 13.32 -2.95 4.62
C ALA A 361 13.30 -2.74 3.09
N ALA A 362 13.95 -1.68 2.58
CA ALA A 362 14.06 -1.41 1.14
C ALA A 362 14.79 -2.53 0.38
N HIS A 363 15.72 -3.22 1.05
CA HIS A 363 16.42 -4.39 0.50
C HIS A 363 15.72 -5.73 0.77
N GLY A 364 14.50 -5.74 1.33
CA GLY A 364 13.78 -6.97 1.68
C GLY A 364 14.40 -7.71 2.87
N GLY A 365 15.16 -7.00 3.69
CA GLY A 365 15.82 -7.49 4.88
C GLY A 365 15.18 -7.01 6.18
N ALA A 366 15.91 -7.20 7.28
CA ALA A 366 15.49 -6.77 8.61
C ALA A 366 16.66 -6.30 9.45
N LEU A 367 16.39 -5.42 10.42
CA LEU A 367 17.30 -5.04 11.49
C LEU A 367 16.80 -5.65 12.79
N GLU A 368 17.61 -6.46 13.45
CA GLU A 368 17.35 -7.00 14.77
C GLU A 368 18.25 -6.33 15.81
N LEU A 369 17.68 -5.99 16.96
CA LEU A 369 18.40 -5.35 18.06
C LEU A 369 18.27 -6.19 19.32
N SER A 370 19.38 -6.39 20.03
CA SER A 370 19.40 -7.05 21.34
C SER A 370 20.33 -6.34 22.31
N ALA A 371 19.96 -6.30 23.57
CA ALA A 371 20.82 -5.74 24.64
C ALA A 371 21.88 -6.77 25.04
N ASN A 372 23.13 -6.32 25.24
CA ASN A 372 24.18 -7.17 25.73
C ASN A 372 24.07 -7.32 27.26
N SER A 373 24.31 -8.51 27.79
CA SER A 373 24.22 -8.78 29.23
C SER A 373 25.25 -7.99 30.05
N SER A 374 26.39 -7.63 29.47
CA SER A 374 27.43 -6.77 30.04
C SER A 374 27.15 -5.28 29.85
N GLY A 375 26.10 -4.90 29.16
CA GLY A 375 25.80 -3.56 28.68
C GLY A 375 26.23 -3.36 27.23
N GLY A 376 25.57 -2.42 26.54
CA GLY A 376 25.74 -2.18 25.12
C GLY A 376 24.65 -2.78 24.26
N LEU A 377 24.86 -2.77 22.95
CA LEU A 377 23.88 -3.17 21.92
C LEU A 377 24.52 -4.14 20.93
N THR A 378 23.77 -5.17 20.58
CA THR A 378 24.04 -5.97 19.40
C THR A 378 22.98 -5.65 18.34
N ALA A 379 23.42 -5.26 17.15
CA ALA A 379 22.59 -5.01 15.98
C ALA A 379 22.94 -6.04 14.89
N VAL A 380 21.92 -6.70 14.34
CA VAL A 380 22.06 -7.66 13.24
C VAL A 380 21.30 -7.12 12.04
N LEU A 381 22.02 -6.78 10.98
CA LEU A 381 21.49 -6.44 9.68
C LEU A 381 21.42 -7.71 8.83
N ASP A 382 20.23 -8.18 8.52
CA ASP A 382 19.95 -9.40 7.78
C ASP A 382 19.38 -9.06 6.41
N LEU A 383 20.12 -9.35 5.34
CA LEU A 383 19.80 -8.95 3.97
C LEU A 383 19.75 -10.15 3.04
N PRO A 384 18.81 -10.25 2.09
CA PRO A 384 18.83 -11.30 1.07
C PRO A 384 19.99 -11.10 0.10
N VAL A 385 20.61 -12.19 -0.36
CA VAL A 385 21.67 -12.16 -1.38
C VAL A 385 21.15 -11.65 -2.71
N ARG A 386 19.93 -12.06 -3.09
CA ARG A 386 19.20 -11.59 -4.26
C ARG A 386 17.87 -10.98 -3.83
N ALA A 387 17.45 -9.95 -4.54
CA ALA A 387 16.09 -9.45 -4.38
C ALA A 387 15.12 -10.62 -4.66
N GLY A 388 14.24 -10.92 -3.71
CA GLY A 388 13.17 -11.87 -3.94
C GLY A 388 12.36 -11.39 -5.13
N THR A 389 12.50 -12.05 -6.28
CA THR A 389 11.48 -12.00 -7.31
C THR A 389 10.24 -12.57 -6.66
N ASP A 390 9.14 -11.82 -6.70
CA ASP A 390 7.79 -12.26 -6.35
C ASP A 390 7.32 -13.27 -7.44
N ASP A 391 8.11 -14.31 -7.68
CA ASP A 391 7.75 -15.48 -8.45
C ASP A 391 7.00 -16.42 -7.51
N ALA A 392 5.68 -16.19 -7.43
CA ALA A 392 4.78 -17.26 -7.03
C ALA A 392 5.07 -18.47 -7.96
N PRO A 393 5.32 -19.67 -7.41
CA PRO A 393 5.54 -20.84 -8.25
C PRO A 393 4.30 -21.03 -9.12
N GLU A 394 4.47 -20.96 -10.45
CA GLU A 394 3.45 -21.41 -11.39
C GLU A 394 3.07 -22.83 -11.01
N PRO A 395 1.76 -23.15 -10.89
CA PRO A 395 1.33 -24.51 -10.66
C PRO A 395 1.79 -25.34 -11.85
N HIS A 396 2.68 -26.30 -11.61
CA HIS A 396 3.03 -27.34 -12.58
C HIS A 396 1.74 -27.97 -13.07
N GLU A 397 1.37 -27.68 -14.29
CA GLU A 397 0.34 -28.35 -15.04
C GLU A 397 0.86 -29.76 -15.34
N ASP A 398 0.44 -30.74 -14.51
CA ASP A 398 0.69 -32.16 -14.73
C ASP A 398 0.10 -32.53 -16.09
N ALA A 399 0.97 -32.83 -17.04
CA ALA A 399 0.60 -33.41 -18.34
C ALA A 399 -0.06 -34.77 -18.12
N PRO A 400 -1.21 -35.06 -18.74
CA PRO A 400 -1.79 -36.40 -18.69
C PRO A 400 -0.93 -37.33 -19.55
N GLY A 401 -0.30 -38.27 -18.85
CA GLY A 401 0.31 -39.44 -19.46
C GLY A 401 -0.74 -40.36 -20.09
N VAL A 402 -0.54 -40.73 -21.33
CA VAL A 402 -0.94 -41.84 -22.18
C VAL A 402 -1.96 -42.83 -21.61
#